data_eea351a0b4dea155cf06502575ffb08c
#
_entry.id   eea351a0b4dea155cf06502575ffb08c
#
_cell.length_a   1.000
_cell.length_b   1.000
_cell.length_c   1.000
_cell.angle_alpha   90.00
_cell.angle_beta   90.00
_cell.angle_gamma   90.00
#
_symmetry.space_group_name_H-M   'P 1'
#
loop_
_entity.id
_entity.type
_entity.pdbx_description
1 polymer ?
#
loop_
_entity_poly.entity_id
_entity_poly.type
_entity_poly.pdbx_seq_one_letter_code
_entity_poly.pdbx_strand_id
1 'polypeptide(L)'
;MKHKLVIAMTAATLFLVGCGQRQHTEQVTLVRSDTVKTANTCDILEFPARVQAAGEVHLAFKIPGTLQRIYVDDGAFVRQGELVAEMDPRDYELQLQAVEAEYLSIKSEAERVMALYDQTVATADAYDKARYGLQQITAKYENARNQLADTKLYAPFDGYVKRRRFAPPPVVAAELPVITFLSGQTPEVALDNT
;
A
#
# COMPACT_ATOMS: atom_id res chain seq x y z
N MET A 1 90.91 -77.66 -1.28
CA MET A 1 90.43 -76.33 -0.77
C MET A 1 89.45 -75.65 -1.70
N LYS A 2 89.45 -75.85 -3.00
CA LYS A 2 88.55 -75.15 -3.99
C LYS A 2 87.09 -75.59 -3.95
N HIS A 3 86.78 -76.85 -3.57
CA HIS A 3 85.36 -77.31 -3.50
C HIS A 3 84.57 -76.77 -2.31
N LYS A 4 85.26 -76.50 -1.19
CA LYS A 4 84.58 -75.87 -0.01
C LYS A 4 84.18 -74.41 -0.26
N LEU A 5 84.96 -73.73 -1.07
CA LEU A 5 84.68 -72.35 -1.41
C LEU A 5 83.47 -72.17 -2.38
N VAL A 6 83.30 -73.15 -3.29
CA VAL A 6 82.21 -73.18 -4.25
C VAL A 6 80.85 -73.46 -3.58
N ILE A 7 80.87 -74.41 -2.61
CA ILE A 7 79.67 -74.75 -1.83
C ILE A 7 79.23 -73.60 -0.91
N ALA A 8 80.20 -72.87 -0.33
CA ALA A 8 79.90 -71.69 0.48
C ALA A 8 79.31 -70.59 -0.33
N MET A 9 79.78 -70.42 -1.60
CA MET A 9 79.29 -69.38 -2.47
C MET A 9 77.88 -69.66 -3.06
N THR A 10 77.56 -70.95 -3.30
CA THR A 10 76.20 -71.36 -3.76
C THR A 10 75.19 -71.32 -2.59
N ALA A 11 75.59 -71.56 -1.34
CA ALA A 11 74.73 -71.45 -0.17
C ALA A 11 74.35 -69.97 0.09
N ALA A 12 75.31 -69.05 -0.18
CA ALA A 12 75.06 -67.62 0.01
C ALA A 12 74.10 -67.03 -1.02
N THR A 13 74.06 -67.61 -2.21
CA THR A 13 73.14 -67.12 -3.26
C THR A 13 71.70 -67.61 -3.08
N LEU A 14 71.47 -68.69 -2.33
CA LEU A 14 70.11 -69.21 -2.07
C LEU A 14 69.36 -68.42 -0.97
N PHE A 15 70.06 -67.60 -0.18
CA PHE A 15 69.40 -66.77 0.85
C PHE A 15 68.89 -65.43 0.39
N LEU A 16 69.10 -65.05 -0.88
CA LEU A 16 68.69 -63.77 -1.39
C LEU A 16 67.35 -63.80 -2.13
N VAL A 17 66.67 -64.94 -2.21
CA VAL A 17 65.28 -64.99 -2.72
C VAL A 17 64.34 -64.96 -1.53
N GLY A 18 64.42 -63.92 -0.78
CA GLY A 18 63.40 -63.53 0.18
C GLY A 18 62.16 -63.03 -0.57
N CYS A 19 61.12 -63.85 -0.55
CA CYS A 19 59.82 -63.46 -0.95
C CYS A 19 59.42 -62.14 -0.32
N GLY A 20 59.42 -61.08 -1.09
CA GLY A 20 58.71 -59.84 -0.76
C GLY A 20 57.23 -60.17 -0.72
N GLN A 21 56.73 -60.52 0.43
CA GLN A 21 55.33 -60.65 0.69
C GLN A 21 54.78 -59.26 0.71
N ARG A 22 54.18 -58.82 -0.43
CA ARG A 22 53.38 -57.60 -0.45
C ARG A 22 52.23 -57.81 0.51
N GLN A 23 52.37 -57.23 1.70
CA GLN A 23 51.23 -57.03 2.57
C GLN A 23 50.29 -56.09 1.78
N HIS A 24 49.23 -56.67 1.27
CA HIS A 24 48.11 -55.91 0.80
C HIS A 24 47.47 -55.31 2.01
N THR A 25 47.88 -54.08 2.32
CA THR A 25 47.20 -53.28 3.36
C THR A 25 45.82 -52.99 2.75
N GLU A 26 44.83 -53.77 3.14
CA GLU A 26 43.46 -53.37 2.94
C GLU A 26 43.30 -51.99 3.55
N GLN A 27 43.23 -50.99 2.69
CA GLN A 27 42.79 -49.66 3.15
C GLN A 27 41.32 -49.78 3.52
N VAL A 28 41.09 -50.05 4.80
CA VAL A 28 39.74 -49.97 5.35
C VAL A 28 39.33 -48.52 5.28
N THR A 29 38.58 -48.19 4.24
CA THR A 29 37.93 -46.90 4.15
C THR A 29 36.87 -46.82 5.24
N LEU A 30 37.16 -46.08 6.29
CA LEU A 30 36.18 -45.80 7.33
C LEU A 30 35.04 -44.98 6.72
N VAL A 31 33.99 -45.64 6.28
CA VAL A 31 32.74 -44.99 5.88
C VAL A 31 31.91 -44.75 7.13
N ARG A 32 31.74 -43.53 7.46
CA ARG A 32 30.79 -43.13 8.49
C ARG A 32 29.40 -43.25 7.87
N SER A 33 28.70 -44.34 8.10
CA SER A 33 27.29 -44.46 7.75
C SER A 33 26.47 -43.79 8.84
N ASP A 34 25.81 -42.72 8.46
CA ASP A 34 24.83 -42.12 9.34
C ASP A 34 23.44 -42.58 8.83
N THR A 35 22.62 -43.01 9.75
CA THR A 35 21.26 -43.44 9.43
C THR A 35 20.46 -42.18 9.21
N VAL A 36 19.92 -41.99 8.00
CA VAL A 36 18.94 -40.95 7.74
C VAL A 36 17.72 -41.23 8.60
N LYS A 37 17.67 -40.59 9.74
CA LYS A 37 16.43 -40.51 10.52
C LYS A 37 15.51 -39.63 9.77
N THR A 38 14.33 -40.15 9.41
CA THR A 38 13.23 -39.31 8.94
C THR A 38 13.02 -38.26 10.01
N ALA A 39 13.43 -37.04 9.71
CA ALA A 39 13.18 -35.90 10.59
C ALA A 39 11.68 -35.61 10.55
N ASN A 40 10.94 -36.27 11.44
CA ASN A 40 9.60 -35.79 11.82
C ASN A 40 9.70 -34.60 12.79
N THR A 41 10.88 -34.00 12.86
CA THR A 41 11.10 -32.74 13.53
C THR A 41 10.88 -31.68 12.44
N CYS A 42 9.65 -31.17 12.35
CA CYS A 42 9.48 -29.83 11.79
C CYS A 42 10.34 -28.93 12.67
N ASP A 43 11.48 -28.48 12.17
CA ASP A 43 12.20 -27.39 12.80
C ASP A 43 11.26 -26.20 12.78
N ILE A 44 10.72 -25.88 13.95
CA ILE A 44 9.90 -24.69 14.12
C ILE A 44 10.87 -23.52 14.02
N LEU A 45 10.90 -22.89 12.86
CA LEU A 45 11.65 -21.66 12.67
C LEU A 45 10.78 -20.51 13.22
N GLU A 46 11.20 -19.94 14.32
CA GLU A 46 10.58 -18.76 14.90
C GLU A 46 11.20 -17.51 14.26
N PHE A 47 10.37 -16.75 13.57
CA PHE A 47 10.74 -15.46 13.00
C PHE A 47 10.11 -14.35 13.84
N PRO A 48 10.85 -13.29 14.20
CA PRO A 48 10.26 -12.12 14.78
C PRO A 48 9.32 -11.48 13.74
N ALA A 49 8.09 -11.27 14.14
CA ALA A 49 7.07 -10.71 13.27
C ALA A 49 6.31 -9.63 14.01
N ARG A 50 5.91 -8.57 13.26
CA ARG A 50 5.02 -7.53 13.77
C ARG A 50 3.67 -7.67 13.12
N VAL A 51 2.63 -7.64 13.94
CA VAL A 51 1.26 -7.49 13.47
C VAL A 51 1.02 -6.01 13.20
N GLN A 52 0.68 -5.67 11.98
CA GLN A 52 0.33 -4.31 11.58
C GLN A 52 -1.02 -4.29 10.84
N ALA A 53 -1.69 -3.13 10.85
CA ALA A 53 -2.91 -2.98 10.07
C ALA A 53 -2.58 -3.09 8.57
N ALA A 54 -3.42 -3.78 7.81
CA ALA A 54 -3.25 -3.97 6.37
C ALA A 54 -3.22 -2.67 5.56
N GLY A 55 -3.77 -1.58 6.10
CA GLY A 55 -3.74 -0.27 5.46
C GLY A 55 -3.84 0.86 6.49
N GLU A 56 -2.97 1.85 6.33
CA GLU A 56 -3.03 3.12 7.04
C GLU A 56 -3.31 4.23 6.04
N VAL A 57 -4.38 5.00 6.26
CA VAL A 57 -4.78 6.10 5.40
C VAL A 57 -4.85 7.38 6.21
N HIS A 58 -4.33 8.45 5.62
CA HIS A 58 -4.40 9.78 6.21
C HIS A 58 -5.59 10.54 5.61
N LEU A 59 -6.60 10.76 6.43
CA LEU A 59 -7.78 11.53 6.03
C LEU A 59 -7.45 13.03 6.13
N ALA A 60 -7.65 13.73 5.02
CA ALA A 60 -7.43 15.16 4.86
C ALA A 60 -8.60 15.79 4.12
N PHE A 61 -8.86 17.05 4.38
CA PHE A 61 -9.81 17.83 3.57
C PHE A 61 -9.15 18.25 2.26
N LYS A 62 -9.91 18.25 1.17
CA LYS A 62 -9.43 18.70 -0.15
C LYS A 62 -9.36 20.22 -0.29
N ILE A 63 -10.03 20.93 0.62
CA ILE A 63 -10.15 22.38 0.64
C ILE A 63 -9.60 22.94 1.94
N PRO A 64 -9.09 24.18 1.97
CA PRO A 64 -8.67 24.81 3.21
C PRO A 64 -9.86 25.34 4.01
N GLY A 65 -9.72 25.47 5.31
CA GLY A 65 -10.78 26.08 6.12
C GLY A 65 -10.57 25.90 7.63
N THR A 66 -11.52 26.41 8.40
CA THR A 66 -11.50 26.25 9.86
C THR A 66 -12.20 24.95 10.23
N LEU A 67 -11.49 24.10 10.96
CA LEU A 67 -12.06 22.86 11.48
C LEU A 67 -13.08 23.20 12.58
N GLN A 68 -14.34 22.84 12.37
CA GLN A 68 -15.41 23.13 13.31
C GLN A 68 -15.54 22.02 14.35
N ARG A 69 -15.55 20.76 13.93
CA ARG A 69 -15.76 19.61 14.82
C ARG A 69 -15.12 18.33 14.27
N ILE A 70 -14.66 17.50 15.20
CA ILE A 70 -14.32 16.10 14.95
C ILE A 70 -15.30 15.26 15.77
N TYR A 71 -15.94 14.29 15.13
CA TYR A 71 -17.00 13.46 15.71
C TYR A 71 -16.51 12.15 16.29
N VAL A 72 -15.25 11.80 16.03
CA VAL A 72 -14.66 10.51 16.41
C VAL A 72 -13.50 10.69 17.37
N ASP A 73 -13.31 9.71 18.25
CA ASP A 73 -12.20 9.65 19.19
C ASP A 73 -11.11 8.67 18.75
N ASP A 74 -9.90 8.80 19.30
CA ASP A 74 -8.81 7.87 19.07
C ASP A 74 -9.21 6.47 19.54
N GLY A 75 -9.01 5.45 18.70
CA GLY A 75 -9.41 4.07 18.93
C GLY A 75 -10.88 3.75 18.57
N ALA A 76 -11.69 4.73 18.20
CA ALA A 76 -13.08 4.49 17.81
C ALA A 76 -13.18 3.71 16.51
N PHE A 77 -14.13 2.78 16.43
CA PHE A 77 -14.52 2.12 15.20
C PHE A 77 -15.50 3.01 14.44
N VAL A 78 -15.29 3.17 13.14
CA VAL A 78 -16.09 4.02 12.24
C VAL A 78 -16.45 3.22 11.00
N ARG A 79 -17.69 3.33 10.55
CA ARG A 79 -18.18 2.66 9.35
C ARG A 79 -17.92 3.50 8.09
N GLN A 80 -17.85 2.83 6.96
CA GLN A 80 -17.77 3.50 5.66
C GLN A 80 -18.92 4.50 5.49
N GLY A 81 -18.59 5.72 5.03
CA GLY A 81 -19.58 6.78 4.82
C GLY A 81 -20.00 7.52 6.09
N GLU A 82 -19.48 7.18 7.27
CA GLU A 82 -19.75 7.90 8.51
C GLU A 82 -18.99 9.23 8.55
N LEU A 83 -19.66 10.29 9.04
CA LEU A 83 -19.07 11.62 9.17
C LEU A 83 -18.03 11.63 10.29
N VAL A 84 -16.79 11.93 9.94
CA VAL A 84 -15.64 11.89 10.84
C VAL A 84 -15.29 13.27 11.36
N ALA A 85 -15.32 14.26 10.48
CA ALA A 85 -15.03 15.66 10.82
C ALA A 85 -15.75 16.61 9.87
N GLU A 86 -15.93 17.86 10.30
CA GLU A 86 -16.49 18.93 9.46
C GLU A 86 -15.74 20.24 9.65
N MET A 87 -15.66 21.01 8.58
CA MET A 87 -15.21 22.40 8.55
C MET A 87 -16.37 23.36 8.67
N ASP A 88 -16.10 24.61 8.98
CA ASP A 88 -17.09 25.69 8.91
C ASP A 88 -17.55 25.88 7.47
N PRO A 89 -18.81 25.60 7.11
CA PRO A 89 -19.28 25.62 5.75
C PRO A 89 -19.71 27.01 5.24
N ARG A 90 -19.82 28.03 6.13
CA ARG A 90 -20.49 29.30 5.85
C ARG A 90 -19.97 30.01 4.59
N ASP A 91 -18.67 30.08 4.40
CA ASP A 91 -18.09 30.76 3.24
C ASP A 91 -18.38 30.00 1.95
N TYR A 92 -18.35 28.67 2.00
CA TYR A 92 -18.67 27.79 0.88
C TYR A 92 -20.17 27.79 0.54
N GLU A 93 -21.05 27.89 1.54
CA GLU A 93 -22.50 28.06 1.36
C GLU A 93 -22.82 29.38 0.64
N LEU A 94 -22.23 30.48 1.09
CA LEU A 94 -22.41 31.80 0.44
C LEU A 94 -21.85 31.79 -0.99
N GLN A 95 -20.71 31.17 -1.22
CA GLN A 95 -20.14 31.04 -2.57
C GLN A 95 -21.04 30.20 -3.48
N LEU A 96 -21.55 29.07 -3.00
CA LEU A 96 -22.49 28.24 -3.74
C LEU A 96 -23.75 29.04 -4.09
N GLN A 97 -24.34 29.76 -3.14
CA GLN A 97 -25.53 30.57 -3.35
C GLN A 97 -25.31 31.64 -4.43
N ALA A 98 -24.16 32.32 -4.42
CA ALA A 98 -23.81 33.31 -5.41
C ALA A 98 -23.70 32.72 -6.84
N VAL A 99 -22.98 31.59 -6.95
CA VAL A 99 -22.78 30.88 -8.21
C VAL A 99 -24.10 30.27 -8.72
N GLU A 100 -24.95 29.78 -7.82
CA GLU A 100 -26.27 29.24 -8.16
C GLU A 100 -27.19 30.32 -8.80
N ALA A 101 -27.20 31.52 -8.22
CA ALA A 101 -27.94 32.63 -8.79
C ALA A 101 -27.46 33.01 -10.21
N GLU A 102 -26.14 33.05 -10.41
CA GLU A 102 -25.52 33.27 -11.74
C GLU A 102 -25.89 32.14 -12.72
N TYR A 103 -25.80 30.86 -12.25
CA TYR A 103 -26.19 29.69 -13.05
C TYR A 103 -27.65 29.76 -13.52
N LEU A 104 -28.59 30.05 -12.62
CA LEU A 104 -30.00 30.14 -12.92
C LEU A 104 -30.29 31.26 -13.94
N SER A 105 -29.62 32.41 -13.83
CA SER A 105 -29.72 33.51 -14.77
C SER A 105 -29.27 33.14 -16.18
N ILE A 106 -28.03 32.58 -16.28
CA ILE A 106 -27.44 32.18 -17.58
C ILE A 106 -28.21 31.00 -18.19
N LYS A 107 -28.67 30.07 -17.38
CA LYS A 107 -29.48 28.94 -17.84
C LYS A 107 -30.78 29.41 -18.47
N SER A 108 -31.51 30.32 -17.81
CA SER A 108 -32.74 30.88 -18.32
C SER A 108 -32.53 31.66 -19.64
N GLU A 109 -31.41 32.39 -19.75
CA GLU A 109 -31.05 33.09 -20.98
C GLU A 109 -30.71 32.11 -22.10
N ALA A 110 -29.90 31.09 -21.82
CA ALA A 110 -29.53 30.07 -22.80
C ALA A 110 -30.75 29.30 -23.31
N GLU A 111 -31.66 28.89 -22.42
CA GLU A 111 -32.90 28.22 -22.81
C GLU A 111 -33.78 29.10 -23.76
N ARG A 112 -33.88 30.42 -23.50
CA ARG A 112 -34.59 31.35 -24.40
C ARG A 112 -33.93 31.45 -25.78
N VAL A 113 -32.59 31.58 -25.82
CA VAL A 113 -31.86 31.69 -27.10
C VAL A 113 -31.97 30.39 -27.89
N MET A 114 -31.88 29.24 -27.23
CA MET A 114 -32.04 27.94 -27.89
C MET A 114 -33.44 27.75 -28.45
N ALA A 115 -34.48 28.14 -27.71
CA ALA A 115 -35.87 28.10 -28.19
C ALA A 115 -36.13 29.06 -29.39
N LEU A 116 -35.49 30.24 -29.42
CA LEU A 116 -35.56 31.17 -30.55
C LEU A 116 -34.79 30.64 -31.77
N TYR A 117 -33.72 29.91 -31.57
CA TYR A 117 -32.98 29.25 -32.64
C TYR A 117 -33.82 28.15 -33.31
N ASP A 118 -34.51 27.33 -32.53
CA ASP A 118 -35.45 26.32 -33.06
C ASP A 118 -36.57 26.92 -33.88
N GLN A 119 -36.96 28.19 -33.59
CA GLN A 119 -37.93 28.97 -34.35
C GLN A 119 -37.31 29.77 -35.53
N THR A 120 -36.01 29.54 -35.80
CA THR A 120 -35.25 30.25 -36.86
C THR A 120 -35.12 31.78 -36.64
N VAL A 121 -35.31 32.25 -35.42
CA VAL A 121 -35.22 33.68 -35.05
C VAL A 121 -33.81 34.05 -34.59
N ALA A 122 -33.14 33.17 -33.86
CA ALA A 122 -31.77 33.39 -33.40
C ALA A 122 -30.73 32.84 -34.42
N THR A 123 -29.54 33.43 -34.42
CA THR A 123 -28.43 32.99 -35.27
C THR A 123 -27.71 31.79 -34.66
N ALA A 124 -27.01 30.99 -35.50
CA ALA A 124 -26.18 29.88 -35.03
C ALA A 124 -25.07 30.34 -34.06
N ASP A 125 -24.46 31.50 -34.28
CA ASP A 125 -23.48 32.10 -33.38
C ASP A 125 -24.09 32.41 -32.00
N ALA A 126 -25.30 32.94 -31.95
CA ALA A 126 -26.00 33.19 -30.68
C ALA A 126 -26.34 31.90 -29.95
N TYR A 127 -26.78 30.86 -30.68
CA TYR A 127 -27.02 29.53 -30.12
C TYR A 127 -25.73 28.92 -29.52
N ASP A 128 -24.61 28.93 -30.26
CA ASP A 128 -23.36 28.38 -29.81
C ASP A 128 -22.82 29.13 -28.57
N LYS A 129 -22.89 30.46 -28.54
CA LYS A 129 -22.55 31.28 -27.38
C LYS A 129 -23.37 30.92 -26.15
N ALA A 130 -24.70 30.79 -26.32
CA ALA A 130 -25.59 30.42 -25.22
C ALA A 130 -25.28 29.01 -24.68
N ARG A 131 -25.06 28.05 -25.59
CA ARG A 131 -24.70 26.67 -25.22
C ARG A 131 -23.40 26.59 -24.46
N TYR A 132 -22.34 27.22 -24.96
CA TYR A 132 -21.04 27.21 -24.29
C TYR A 132 -21.04 28.00 -22.97
N GLY A 133 -21.79 29.14 -22.93
CA GLY A 133 -21.98 29.89 -21.69
C GLY A 133 -22.69 29.06 -20.62
N LEU A 134 -23.74 28.32 -20.99
CA LEU A 134 -24.41 27.40 -20.08
C LEU A 134 -23.48 26.28 -19.60
N GLN A 135 -22.68 25.69 -20.48
CA GLN A 135 -21.72 24.65 -20.11
C GLN A 135 -20.69 25.18 -19.13
N GLN A 136 -20.17 26.40 -19.37
CA GLN A 136 -19.17 27.01 -18.46
C GLN A 136 -19.72 27.28 -17.08
N ILE A 137 -20.94 27.89 -17.00
CA ILE A 137 -21.53 28.19 -15.68
C ILE A 137 -21.96 26.93 -14.95
N THR A 138 -22.40 25.88 -15.67
CA THR A 138 -22.72 24.59 -15.07
C THR A 138 -21.51 24.00 -14.37
N ALA A 139 -20.33 23.99 -15.04
CA ALA A 139 -19.09 23.50 -14.43
C ALA A 139 -18.68 24.31 -13.18
N LYS A 140 -18.87 25.65 -13.22
CA LYS A 140 -18.60 26.53 -12.07
C LYS A 140 -19.54 26.23 -10.89
N TYR A 141 -20.83 26.02 -11.17
CA TYR A 141 -21.82 25.64 -10.15
C TYR A 141 -21.51 24.29 -9.52
N GLU A 142 -21.21 23.27 -10.34
CA GLU A 142 -20.83 21.95 -9.84
C GLU A 142 -19.56 22.00 -8.98
N ASN A 143 -18.57 22.80 -9.39
CA ASN A 143 -17.35 22.99 -8.58
C ASN A 143 -17.66 23.61 -7.21
N ALA A 144 -18.47 24.67 -7.14
CA ALA A 144 -18.86 25.28 -5.88
C ALA A 144 -19.64 24.29 -4.98
N ARG A 145 -20.53 23.50 -5.57
CA ARG A 145 -21.27 22.44 -4.88
C ARG A 145 -20.35 21.35 -4.31
N ASN A 146 -19.35 20.93 -5.09
CA ASN A 146 -18.35 19.94 -4.64
C ASN A 146 -17.50 20.51 -3.51
N GLN A 147 -17.08 21.78 -3.59
CA GLN A 147 -16.35 22.44 -2.51
C GLN A 147 -17.15 22.47 -1.19
N LEU A 148 -18.44 22.75 -1.25
CA LEU A 148 -19.31 22.66 -0.08
C LEU A 148 -19.41 21.22 0.44
N ALA A 149 -19.51 20.24 -0.43
CA ALA A 149 -19.52 18.84 -0.01
C ALA A 149 -18.18 18.42 0.64
N ASP A 150 -17.06 18.94 0.14
CA ASP A 150 -15.71 18.68 0.66
C ASP A 150 -15.43 19.35 2.03
N THR A 151 -16.37 20.18 2.55
CA THR A 151 -16.32 20.66 3.96
C THR A 151 -16.58 19.54 4.96
N LYS A 152 -17.12 18.41 4.52
CA LYS A 152 -17.41 17.23 5.33
C LYS A 152 -16.47 16.10 5.00
N LEU A 153 -15.84 15.51 6.01
CA LEU A 153 -14.90 14.42 5.87
C LEU A 153 -15.56 13.12 6.31
N TYR A 154 -15.64 12.17 5.40
CA TYR A 154 -16.27 10.86 5.63
C TYR A 154 -15.23 9.74 5.63
N ALA A 155 -15.52 8.66 6.38
CA ALA A 155 -14.70 7.46 6.37
C ALA A 155 -14.78 6.74 5.01
N PRO A 156 -13.65 6.43 4.36
CA PRO A 156 -13.63 5.78 3.04
C PRO A 156 -13.95 4.29 3.08
N PHE A 157 -13.76 3.64 4.23
CA PHE A 157 -14.02 2.22 4.50
C PHE A 157 -14.24 2.00 6.00
N ASP A 158 -14.65 0.79 6.39
CA ASP A 158 -14.78 0.39 7.80
C ASP A 158 -13.41 0.27 8.45
N GLY A 159 -13.23 0.89 9.63
CA GLY A 159 -11.92 0.85 10.28
C GLY A 159 -11.87 1.56 11.63
N TYR A 160 -10.66 1.79 12.10
CA TYR A 160 -10.38 2.39 13.40
C TYR A 160 -9.61 3.69 13.27
N VAL A 161 -9.97 4.67 14.10
CA VAL A 161 -9.21 5.91 14.24
C VAL A 161 -7.92 5.64 14.99
N LYS A 162 -6.76 5.76 14.33
CA LYS A 162 -5.46 5.60 15.00
C LYS A 162 -5.10 6.82 15.84
N ARG A 163 -5.26 8.00 15.24
CA ARG A 163 -4.92 9.27 15.90
C ARG A 163 -5.59 10.46 15.23
N ARG A 164 -6.08 11.38 16.04
CA ARG A 164 -6.43 12.75 15.64
C ARG A 164 -5.20 13.65 15.72
N ARG A 165 -4.93 14.43 14.70
CA ARG A 165 -3.76 15.32 14.66
C ARG A 165 -4.06 16.71 15.21
N PHE A 166 -5.31 17.11 15.18
CA PHE A 166 -5.77 18.43 15.61
C PHE A 166 -6.95 18.33 16.56
N ALA A 167 -7.06 19.35 17.44
CA ALA A 167 -8.26 19.61 18.21
C ALA A 167 -8.89 20.94 17.72
N PRO A 168 -10.21 21.02 17.50
CA PRO A 168 -10.85 22.26 17.05
C PRO A 168 -10.61 23.44 18.02
N PRO A 169 -10.46 24.69 17.53
CA PRO A 169 -10.61 25.19 16.16
C PRO A 169 -9.27 25.58 15.51
N PRO A 170 -8.55 24.73 14.78
CA PRO A 170 -7.44 25.18 13.96
C PRO A 170 -7.89 25.52 12.54
N VAL A 171 -7.17 26.43 11.89
CA VAL A 171 -7.23 26.58 10.44
C VAL A 171 -6.40 25.47 9.80
N VAL A 172 -7.01 24.71 8.93
CA VAL A 172 -6.39 23.54 8.26
C VAL A 172 -6.19 23.87 6.79
N ALA A 173 -4.97 23.65 6.29
CA ALA A 173 -4.68 23.76 4.86
C ALA A 173 -5.26 22.55 4.11
N ALA A 174 -5.51 22.72 2.80
CA ALA A 174 -5.89 21.62 1.94
C ALA A 174 -4.83 20.51 1.99
N GLU A 175 -5.26 19.26 1.91
CA GLU A 175 -4.44 18.05 1.91
C GLU A 175 -3.62 17.80 3.20
N LEU A 176 -3.79 18.64 4.22
CA LEU A 176 -3.12 18.40 5.51
C LEU A 176 -3.86 17.28 6.27
N PRO A 177 -3.16 16.19 6.65
CA PRO A 177 -3.77 15.08 7.37
C PRO A 177 -4.37 15.51 8.70
N VAL A 178 -5.66 15.27 8.90
CA VAL A 178 -6.39 15.57 10.14
C VAL A 178 -6.51 14.35 11.03
N ILE A 179 -6.78 13.21 10.41
CA ILE A 179 -7.00 11.92 11.10
C ILE A 179 -6.19 10.84 10.41
N THR A 180 -5.52 10.01 11.20
CA THR A 180 -4.91 8.77 10.72
C THR A 180 -5.88 7.63 10.98
N PHE A 181 -6.22 6.89 9.94
CA PHE A 181 -7.25 5.87 9.93
C PHE A 181 -6.66 4.52 9.52
N LEU A 182 -7.02 3.46 10.25
CA LEU A 182 -6.57 2.10 9.99
C LEU A 182 -7.71 1.29 9.36
N SER A 183 -7.39 0.53 8.32
CA SER A 183 -8.34 -0.42 7.76
C SER A 183 -8.75 -1.47 8.80
N GLY A 184 -10.05 -1.73 8.91
CA GLY A 184 -10.60 -2.82 9.72
C GLY A 184 -10.42 -4.21 9.09
N GLN A 185 -9.72 -4.32 7.96
CA GLN A 185 -9.43 -5.60 7.31
C GLN A 185 -8.43 -6.43 8.13
N THR A 186 -8.31 -7.72 7.77
CA THR A 186 -7.42 -8.67 8.42
C THR A 186 -6.01 -8.10 8.59
N PRO A 187 -5.45 -8.09 9.80
CA PRO A 187 -4.11 -7.56 10.02
C PRO A 187 -3.08 -8.37 9.24
N GLU A 188 -2.05 -7.69 8.75
CA GLU A 188 -0.92 -8.30 8.08
C GLU A 188 0.21 -8.59 9.08
N VAL A 189 0.91 -9.71 8.86
CA VAL A 189 2.09 -10.06 9.61
C VAL A 189 3.31 -9.69 8.77
N ALA A 190 4.01 -8.63 9.18
CA ALA A 190 5.28 -8.27 8.59
C ALA A 190 6.40 -9.05 9.27
N LEU A 191 7.11 -9.89 8.51
CA LEU A 191 8.33 -10.55 8.97
C LEU A 191 9.47 -9.53 8.94
N ASP A 192 10.14 -9.39 10.08
CA ASP A 192 11.34 -8.55 10.18
C ASP A 192 12.50 -9.33 9.58
N ASN A 193 12.91 -8.99 8.36
CA ASN A 193 14.00 -9.63 7.65
C ASN A 193 15.30 -8.93 8.08
N THR A 194 15.93 -9.45 9.16
CA THR A 194 17.24 -9.00 9.64
C THR A 194 18.33 -9.66 8.83
#